data_4662f6c2ad7c2b83c4450dcdd46ce1ef
#
_entry.id   4662f6c2ad7c2b83c4450dcdd46ce1ef
#
_cell.length_a   1.000
_cell.length_b   1.000
_cell.length_c   1.000
_cell.angle_alpha   90.00
_cell.angle_beta   90.00
_cell.angle_gamma   90.00
#
_symmetry.space_group_name_H-M   'P 1'
#
loop_
_entity.id
_entity.type
_entity.pdbx_description
1 polymer ?
#
loop_
_entity_poly.entity_id
_entity_poly.type
_entity_poly.pdbx_seq_one_letter_code
_entity_poly.pdbx_strand_id
1 'polypeptide(L)'
;MLEVFVYVETNRYGAKGFNLPVPVSQMKQALGVPDNEEMIYRITEWDCPFKLSEHENLDRLNAIINTINEYANLSERECVKTIIDNFGLTVDEFVEKLPEFVVVPAKDEEELGRYLVDNGVYEVPDSLAPYILYADIGRDWAVNVSSVFYKDRFIYLK
;
A
#
# COMPACT_ATOMS: atom_id res chain seq x y z
N MET A 1 -1.96 -7.12 7.76
CA MET A 1 -0.71 -6.88 7.03
C MET A 1 -0.83 -7.38 5.61
N LEU A 2 -0.05 -6.82 4.71
CA LEU A 2 -0.09 -7.21 3.30
C LEU A 2 0.49 -8.60 3.11
N GLU A 3 -0.26 -9.43 2.42
CA GLU A 3 0.19 -10.72 1.89
C GLU A 3 -0.08 -10.76 0.39
N VAL A 4 0.80 -11.41 -0.34
CA VAL A 4 0.68 -11.59 -1.80
C VAL A 4 0.76 -13.08 -2.09
N PHE A 5 -0.25 -13.61 -2.77
CA PHE A 5 -0.23 -15.00 -3.21
C PHE A 5 0.50 -15.10 -4.55
N VAL A 6 1.40 -16.08 -4.65
CA VAL A 6 2.06 -16.46 -5.90
C VAL A 6 2.06 -17.97 -6.05
N TYR A 7 1.82 -18.45 -7.27
CA TYR A 7 1.99 -19.85 -7.61
C TYR A 7 3.29 -20.00 -8.41
N VAL A 8 4.25 -20.69 -7.80
CA VAL A 8 5.62 -20.82 -8.32
C VAL A 8 5.76 -22.18 -8.99
N GLU A 9 6.09 -22.17 -10.28
CA GLU A 9 6.35 -23.38 -11.07
C GLU A 9 7.85 -23.45 -11.37
N THR A 10 8.49 -24.52 -10.92
CA THR A 10 9.92 -24.76 -11.18
C THR A 10 10.11 -25.61 -12.41
N ASN A 11 11.32 -25.60 -12.97
CA ASN A 11 11.66 -26.39 -14.14
C ASN A 11 11.84 -27.90 -13.83
N ARG A 12 12.17 -28.26 -12.56
CA ARG A 12 12.53 -29.64 -12.20
C ARG A 12 11.89 -30.17 -10.93
N TYR A 13 11.32 -29.31 -10.09
CA TYR A 13 10.88 -29.66 -8.73
C TYR A 13 9.38 -29.46 -8.50
N GLY A 14 8.61 -29.41 -9.57
CA GLY A 14 7.16 -29.21 -9.47
C GLY A 14 6.78 -27.76 -9.19
N ALA A 15 5.60 -27.60 -8.63
CA ALA A 15 5.01 -26.27 -8.42
C ALA A 15 4.25 -26.22 -7.09
N LYS A 16 4.19 -25.01 -6.49
CA LYS A 16 3.45 -24.78 -5.25
C LYS A 16 3.07 -23.33 -5.10
N GLY A 17 1.92 -23.10 -4.42
CA GLY A 17 1.48 -21.76 -4.03
C GLY A 17 2.10 -21.31 -2.72
N PHE A 18 2.42 -20.01 -2.62
CA PHE A 18 2.98 -19.40 -1.42
C PHE A 18 2.29 -18.07 -1.14
N ASN A 19 2.06 -17.79 0.14
CA ASN A 19 1.64 -16.48 0.61
C ASN A 19 2.87 -15.71 1.08
N LEU A 20 3.27 -14.71 0.31
CA LEU A 20 4.44 -13.89 0.62
C LEU A 20 4.12 -12.86 1.72
N PRO A 21 5.04 -12.53 2.63
CA PRO A 21 6.47 -12.82 2.57
C PRO A 21 6.83 -14.23 3.08
N VAL A 22 7.59 -14.95 2.30
CA VAL A 22 8.18 -16.25 2.66
C VAL A 22 9.61 -16.26 2.10
N PRO A 23 10.64 -16.48 2.93
CA PRO A 23 12.02 -16.55 2.43
C PRO A 23 12.16 -17.59 1.32
N VAL A 24 12.96 -17.27 0.31
CA VAL A 24 13.22 -18.19 -0.83
C VAL A 24 13.80 -19.51 -0.34
N SER A 25 14.60 -19.49 0.73
CA SER A 25 15.13 -20.72 1.35
C SER A 25 14.03 -21.66 1.81
N GLN A 26 12.94 -21.13 2.37
CA GLN A 26 11.78 -21.94 2.77
C GLN A 26 10.99 -22.45 1.58
N MET A 27 10.89 -21.65 0.50
CA MET A 27 10.26 -22.10 -0.74
C MET A 27 11.04 -23.27 -1.34
N LYS A 28 12.37 -23.19 -1.36
CA LYS A 28 13.23 -24.28 -1.81
C LYS A 28 13.01 -25.56 -1.01
N GLN A 29 12.94 -25.45 0.32
CA GLN A 29 12.66 -26.61 1.16
C GLN A 29 11.31 -27.24 0.85
N ALA A 30 10.29 -26.40 0.70
CA ALA A 30 8.93 -26.87 0.40
C ALA A 30 8.82 -27.57 -0.96
N LEU A 31 9.63 -27.15 -1.93
CA LEU A 31 9.66 -27.72 -3.28
C LEU A 31 10.68 -28.86 -3.43
N GLY A 32 11.57 -29.04 -2.46
CA GLY A 32 12.64 -30.04 -2.53
C GLY A 32 13.85 -29.62 -3.37
N VAL A 33 14.03 -28.31 -3.57
CA VAL A 33 15.20 -27.77 -4.28
C VAL A 33 16.39 -27.78 -3.34
N PRO A 34 17.55 -28.38 -3.75
CA PRO A 34 18.75 -28.36 -2.92
C PRO A 34 19.24 -26.94 -2.62
N ASP A 35 19.78 -26.70 -1.42
CA ASP A 35 20.22 -25.37 -0.99
C ASP A 35 21.32 -24.79 -1.87
N ASN A 36 22.17 -25.65 -2.46
CA ASN A 36 23.27 -25.24 -3.33
C ASN A 36 22.87 -25.11 -4.79
N GLU A 37 21.61 -25.33 -5.12
CA GLU A 37 21.09 -25.20 -6.47
C GLU A 37 20.21 -23.95 -6.59
N GLU A 38 20.38 -23.20 -7.67
CA GLU A 38 19.52 -22.06 -7.96
C GLU A 38 18.14 -22.55 -8.39
N MET A 39 17.09 -21.97 -7.82
CA MET A 39 15.73 -22.26 -8.20
C MET A 39 15.37 -21.52 -9.48
N ILE A 40 15.17 -22.25 -10.56
CA ILE A 40 14.70 -21.70 -11.83
C ILE A 40 13.19 -21.86 -11.87
N TYR A 41 12.48 -20.76 -11.98
CA TYR A 41 11.03 -20.74 -11.82
C TYR A 41 10.38 -19.68 -12.69
N ARG A 42 9.05 -19.77 -12.75
CA ARG A 42 8.18 -18.70 -13.21
C ARG A 42 6.96 -18.64 -12.30
N ILE A 43 6.34 -17.49 -12.19
CA ILE A 43 5.10 -17.29 -11.46
C ILE A 43 3.96 -17.41 -12.47
N THR A 44 3.08 -18.39 -12.28
CA THR A 44 2.00 -18.69 -13.24
C THR A 44 0.66 -18.15 -12.82
N GLU A 45 0.45 -17.96 -11.52
CA GLU A 45 -0.75 -17.34 -10.96
C GLU A 45 -0.35 -16.45 -9.79
N TRP A 46 -1.07 -15.38 -9.60
CA TRP A 46 -0.84 -14.49 -8.45
C TRP A 46 -2.10 -13.74 -8.07
N ASP A 47 -2.14 -13.35 -6.82
CA ASP A 47 -3.12 -12.43 -6.26
C ASP A 47 -2.36 -11.32 -5.52
N CYS A 48 -2.27 -10.16 -6.16
CA CYS A 48 -1.38 -9.07 -5.77
C CYS A 48 -2.05 -7.72 -6.06
N PRO A 49 -1.94 -6.72 -5.15
CA PRO A 49 -2.54 -5.41 -5.36
C PRO A 49 -1.79 -4.51 -6.33
N PHE A 50 -0.67 -4.96 -6.89
CA PHE A 50 0.12 -4.24 -7.89
C PHE A 50 0.55 -5.19 -9.00
N LYS A 51 1.09 -4.63 -10.09
CA LYS A 51 1.47 -5.43 -11.25
C LYS A 51 2.68 -6.33 -10.94
N LEU A 52 2.56 -7.59 -11.35
CA LEU A 52 3.66 -8.56 -11.36
C LEU A 52 3.88 -9.07 -12.78
N SER A 53 5.07 -9.63 -13.03
CA SER A 53 5.35 -10.44 -14.20
C SER A 53 5.66 -11.88 -13.78
N GLU A 54 5.64 -12.81 -14.74
CA GLU A 54 5.95 -14.22 -14.47
C GLU A 54 7.42 -14.44 -14.05
N HIS A 55 8.30 -13.49 -14.31
CA HIS A 55 9.74 -13.56 -14.01
C HIS A 55 10.15 -12.64 -12.86
N GLU A 56 9.22 -12.27 -11.99
CA GLU A 56 9.55 -11.44 -10.83
C GLU A 56 10.58 -12.10 -9.93
N ASN A 57 11.50 -11.28 -9.42
CA ASN A 57 12.46 -11.73 -8.42
C ASN A 57 11.73 -11.86 -7.07
N LEU A 58 11.69 -13.09 -6.53
CA LEU A 58 10.96 -13.38 -5.28
C LEU A 58 11.61 -12.71 -4.07
N ASP A 59 12.93 -12.58 -4.04
CA ASP A 59 13.61 -11.86 -2.95
C ASP A 59 13.24 -10.37 -2.95
N ARG A 60 13.20 -9.77 -4.13
CA ARG A 60 12.78 -8.38 -4.30
C ARG A 60 11.32 -8.20 -3.88
N LEU A 61 10.45 -9.11 -4.30
CA LEU A 61 9.03 -9.07 -3.96
C LEU A 61 8.81 -9.20 -2.45
N ASN A 62 9.51 -10.11 -1.79
CA ASN A 62 9.50 -10.23 -0.34
C ASN A 62 9.96 -8.93 0.36
N ALA A 63 11.02 -8.33 -0.14
CA ALA A 63 11.54 -7.08 0.41
C ALA A 63 10.53 -5.94 0.28
N ILE A 64 9.85 -5.83 -0.85
CA ILE A 64 8.78 -4.85 -1.09
C ILE A 64 7.66 -5.05 -0.08
N ILE A 65 7.17 -6.27 0.08
CA ILE A 65 6.07 -6.58 1.00
C ILE A 65 6.46 -6.29 2.44
N ASN A 66 7.66 -6.67 2.85
CA ASN A 66 8.17 -6.40 4.19
C ASN A 66 8.27 -4.89 4.46
N THR A 67 8.74 -4.13 3.49
CA THR A 67 8.83 -2.67 3.62
C THR A 67 7.45 -2.03 3.76
N ILE A 68 6.49 -2.45 2.96
CA ILE A 68 5.10 -1.97 3.07
C ILE A 68 4.52 -2.30 4.45
N ASN A 69 4.79 -3.50 4.95
CA ASN A 69 4.27 -3.95 6.24
C ASN A 69 4.85 -3.19 7.44
N GLU A 70 5.97 -2.50 7.28
CA GLU A 70 6.48 -1.59 8.31
C GLU A 70 5.55 -0.37 8.53
N TYR A 71 4.69 -0.08 7.57
CA TYR A 71 3.73 1.04 7.60
C TYR A 71 2.31 0.49 7.81
N ALA A 72 2.00 0.09 9.04
CA ALA A 72 0.76 -0.60 9.39
C ALA A 72 -0.51 0.09 8.88
N ASN A 73 -0.54 1.43 8.88
CA ASN A 73 -1.70 2.20 8.43
C ASN A 73 -1.90 2.16 6.90
N LEU A 74 -0.91 1.70 6.15
CA LEU A 74 -0.93 1.66 4.69
C LEU A 74 -0.84 0.24 4.14
N SER A 75 -0.66 -0.76 4.99
CA SER A 75 -0.35 -2.13 4.56
C SER A 75 -1.57 -3.00 4.26
N GLU A 76 -2.77 -2.49 4.44
CA GLU A 76 -3.97 -3.22 4.04
C GLU A 76 -3.99 -3.35 2.51
N ARG A 77 -4.27 -4.56 2.01
CA ARG A 77 -4.24 -4.87 0.58
C ARG A 77 -5.02 -3.87 -0.29
N GLU A 78 -6.26 -3.58 0.07
CA GLU A 78 -7.10 -2.66 -0.69
C GLU A 78 -6.62 -1.20 -0.56
N CYS A 79 -6.00 -0.86 0.54
CA CYS A 79 -5.37 0.45 0.73
C CYS A 79 -4.19 0.63 -0.23
N VAL A 80 -3.31 -0.35 -0.30
CA VAL A 80 -2.16 -0.35 -1.24
C VAL A 80 -2.65 -0.20 -2.68
N LYS A 81 -3.65 -1.01 -3.07
CA LYS A 81 -4.23 -0.95 -4.41
C LYS A 81 -4.84 0.43 -4.70
N THR A 82 -5.60 0.96 -3.76
CA THR A 82 -6.25 2.27 -3.90
C THR A 82 -5.23 3.39 -4.10
N ILE A 83 -4.17 3.42 -3.31
CA ILE A 83 -3.13 4.45 -3.42
C ILE A 83 -2.40 4.33 -4.77
N ILE A 84 -1.98 3.13 -5.13
CA ILE A 84 -1.25 2.90 -6.37
C ILE A 84 -2.10 3.31 -7.58
N ASP A 85 -3.37 2.91 -7.61
CA ASP A 85 -4.27 3.20 -8.72
C ASP A 85 -4.60 4.70 -8.81
N ASN A 86 -4.89 5.34 -7.68
CA ASN A 86 -5.30 6.76 -7.67
C ASN A 86 -4.14 7.71 -7.96
N PHE A 87 -2.95 7.39 -7.49
CA PHE A 87 -1.79 8.25 -7.68
C PHE A 87 -1.00 7.92 -8.94
N GLY A 88 -1.37 6.83 -9.65
CA GLY A 88 -0.69 6.39 -10.85
C GLY A 88 0.77 5.99 -10.61
N LEU A 89 1.04 5.37 -9.45
CA LEU A 89 2.38 4.97 -9.05
C LEU A 89 2.72 3.55 -9.51
N THR A 90 3.99 3.30 -9.76
CA THR A 90 4.51 1.93 -9.74
C THR A 90 4.69 1.48 -8.29
N VAL A 91 4.84 0.17 -8.07
CA VAL A 91 5.09 -0.32 -6.72
C VAL A 91 6.40 0.21 -6.15
N ASP A 92 7.42 0.37 -6.99
CA ASP A 92 8.70 0.94 -6.57
C ASP A 92 8.57 2.39 -6.12
N GLU A 93 7.82 3.19 -6.87
CA GLU A 93 7.51 4.57 -6.50
C GLU A 93 6.70 4.63 -5.19
N PHE A 94 5.72 3.74 -5.04
CA PHE A 94 4.94 3.65 -3.81
C PHE A 94 5.83 3.36 -2.59
N VAL A 95 6.72 2.37 -2.71
CA VAL A 95 7.66 2.02 -1.63
C VAL A 95 8.59 3.19 -1.29
N GLU A 96 9.10 3.86 -2.30
CA GLU A 96 9.98 5.03 -2.13
C GLU A 96 9.28 6.17 -1.40
N LYS A 97 7.98 6.36 -1.67
CA LYS A 97 7.17 7.46 -1.12
C LYS A 97 6.51 7.13 0.21
N LEU A 98 6.62 5.90 0.70
CA LEU A 98 5.97 5.49 1.96
C LEU A 98 6.19 6.46 3.12
N PRO A 99 7.41 6.97 3.38
CA PRO A 99 7.62 7.91 4.48
C PRO A 99 6.93 9.27 4.28
N GLU A 100 6.53 9.60 3.06
CA GLU A 100 5.91 10.88 2.71
C GLU A 100 4.38 10.86 2.80
N PHE A 101 3.77 9.69 2.92
CA PHE A 101 2.32 9.59 3.09
C PHE A 101 1.90 9.96 4.50
N VAL A 102 0.84 10.76 4.58
CA VAL A 102 0.21 11.14 5.84
C VAL A 102 -1.21 10.59 5.88
N VAL A 103 -1.57 9.96 6.99
CA VAL A 103 -2.91 9.39 7.20
C VAL A 103 -3.65 10.24 8.21
N VAL A 104 -4.80 10.75 7.80
CA VAL A 104 -5.68 11.60 8.62
C VAL A 104 -6.95 10.81 8.94
N PRO A 105 -7.43 10.83 10.20
CA PRO A 105 -8.66 10.12 10.58
C PRO A 105 -9.90 10.89 10.16
N ALA A 106 -10.18 10.94 8.86
CA ALA A 106 -11.32 11.62 8.27
C ALA A 106 -11.90 10.76 7.15
N LYS A 107 -13.18 10.45 7.22
CA LYS A 107 -13.86 9.61 6.23
C LYS A 107 -14.40 10.40 5.05
N ASP A 108 -14.61 11.72 5.21
CA ASP A 108 -15.18 12.58 4.19
C ASP A 108 -14.64 14.00 4.30
N GLU A 109 -15.08 14.86 3.38
CA GLU A 109 -14.63 16.26 3.30
C GLU A 109 -14.98 17.07 4.55
N GLU A 110 -16.14 16.81 5.15
CA GLU A 110 -16.56 17.51 6.38
C GLU A 110 -15.64 17.16 7.56
N GLU A 111 -15.39 15.88 7.78
CA GLU A 111 -14.48 15.44 8.83
C GLU A 111 -13.06 15.96 8.60
N LEU A 112 -12.62 15.97 7.35
CA LEU A 112 -11.32 16.52 6.98
C LEU A 112 -11.25 18.01 7.32
N GLY A 113 -12.28 18.79 6.97
CA GLY A 113 -12.36 20.21 7.29
C GLY A 113 -12.31 20.47 8.80
N ARG A 114 -13.03 19.69 9.58
CA ARG A 114 -13.00 19.77 11.05
C ARG A 114 -11.61 19.44 11.60
N TYR A 115 -10.98 18.39 11.08
CA TYR A 115 -9.63 18.03 11.47
C TYR A 115 -8.63 19.15 11.20
N LEU A 116 -8.72 19.78 10.04
CA LEU A 116 -7.81 20.87 9.65
C LEU A 116 -7.96 22.09 10.56
N VAL A 117 -9.19 22.44 10.91
CA VAL A 117 -9.46 23.55 11.84
C VAL A 117 -9.01 23.19 13.25
N ASP A 118 -9.36 22.00 13.75
CA ASP A 118 -9.01 21.54 15.10
C ASP A 118 -7.49 21.43 15.31
N ASN A 119 -6.74 21.19 14.24
CA ASN A 119 -5.28 21.06 14.29
C ASN A 119 -4.54 22.32 13.84
N GLY A 120 -5.26 23.44 13.72
CA GLY A 120 -4.65 24.75 13.48
C GLY A 120 -4.12 24.99 12.07
N VAL A 121 -4.49 24.16 11.08
CA VAL A 121 -4.13 24.42 9.67
C VAL A 121 -4.88 25.65 9.17
N TYR A 122 -6.13 25.82 9.61
CA TYR A 122 -6.91 27.02 9.37
C TYR A 122 -7.38 27.59 10.71
N GLU A 123 -7.24 28.89 10.89
CA GLU A 123 -7.74 29.56 12.07
C GLU A 123 -9.19 30.03 11.83
N VAL A 124 -10.10 29.59 12.69
CA VAL A 124 -11.51 30.01 12.68
C VAL A 124 -11.84 30.58 14.04
N PRO A 125 -12.21 31.89 14.14
CA PRO A 125 -12.68 32.46 15.40
C PRO A 125 -13.91 31.72 15.93
N ASP A 126 -14.00 31.52 17.24
CA ASP A 126 -15.11 30.81 17.87
C ASP A 126 -16.48 31.42 17.49
N SER A 127 -16.52 32.74 17.32
CA SER A 127 -17.75 33.45 16.94
C SER A 127 -18.24 33.08 15.54
N LEU A 128 -17.35 32.59 14.65
CA LEU A 128 -17.67 32.21 13.28
C LEU A 128 -17.85 30.71 13.10
N ALA A 129 -17.45 29.91 14.09
CA ALA A 129 -17.49 28.44 13.97
C ALA A 129 -18.88 27.90 13.57
N PRO A 130 -20.02 28.42 14.08
CA PRO A 130 -21.35 27.95 13.69
C PRO A 130 -21.70 28.20 12.20
N TYR A 131 -20.97 29.10 11.54
CA TYR A 131 -21.25 29.50 10.16
C TYR A 131 -20.28 28.86 9.13
N ILE A 132 -19.39 28.02 9.61
CA ILE A 132 -18.35 27.40 8.73
C ILE A 132 -18.90 26.15 8.07
N LEU A 133 -18.71 26.08 6.76
CA LEU A 133 -18.95 24.87 5.97
C LEU A 133 -17.66 24.05 5.93
N TYR A 134 -17.50 23.15 6.89
CA TYR A 134 -16.29 22.34 7.02
C TYR A 134 -16.02 21.47 5.79
N ALA A 135 -17.09 21.00 5.12
CA ALA A 135 -16.93 20.22 3.88
C ALA A 135 -16.23 21.03 2.77
N ASP A 136 -16.50 22.34 2.68
CA ASP A 136 -15.85 23.21 1.68
C ASP A 136 -14.36 23.39 2.00
N ILE A 137 -14.01 23.55 3.27
CA ILE A 137 -12.62 23.63 3.71
C ILE A 137 -11.88 22.31 3.34
N GLY A 138 -12.46 21.18 3.66
CA GLY A 138 -11.89 19.88 3.36
C GLY A 138 -11.71 19.66 1.86
N ARG A 139 -12.71 20.01 1.08
CA ARG A 139 -12.66 19.88 -0.38
C ARG A 139 -11.55 20.73 -0.99
N ASP A 140 -11.50 22.00 -0.60
CA ASP A 140 -10.46 22.92 -1.13
C ASP A 140 -9.06 22.43 -0.79
N TRP A 141 -8.86 21.91 0.40
CA TRP A 141 -7.56 21.40 0.80
C TRP A 141 -7.23 20.10 0.04
N ALA A 142 -8.19 19.21 -0.08
CA ALA A 142 -8.00 17.92 -0.75
C ALA A 142 -7.62 18.05 -2.22
N VAL A 143 -8.18 19.05 -2.94
CA VAL A 143 -7.87 19.26 -4.37
C VAL A 143 -6.48 19.86 -4.58
N ASN A 144 -5.87 20.44 -3.56
CA ASN A 144 -4.56 21.06 -3.63
C ASN A 144 -3.42 20.12 -3.23
N VAL A 145 -3.71 18.90 -2.81
CA VAL A 145 -2.73 17.88 -2.46
C VAL A 145 -3.05 16.59 -3.21
N SER A 146 -2.03 15.78 -3.50
CA SER A 146 -2.24 14.44 -4.02
C SER A 146 -2.82 13.59 -2.89
N SER A 147 -4.06 13.14 -3.05
CA SER A 147 -4.81 12.55 -1.93
C SER A 147 -5.88 11.57 -2.38
N VAL A 148 -6.33 10.75 -1.45
CA VAL A 148 -7.44 9.83 -1.63
C VAL A 148 -8.13 9.56 -0.29
N PHE A 149 -9.45 9.42 -0.31
CA PHE A 149 -10.18 8.86 0.82
C PHE A 149 -10.20 7.34 0.70
N TYR A 150 -9.91 6.66 1.81
CA TYR A 150 -9.99 5.22 1.89
C TYR A 150 -10.66 4.82 3.21
N LYS A 151 -11.86 4.26 3.13
CA LYS A 151 -12.68 3.92 4.29
C LYS A 151 -12.88 5.14 5.19
N ASP A 152 -12.39 5.08 6.42
CA ASP A 152 -12.49 6.14 7.43
C ASP A 152 -11.23 7.01 7.50
N ARG A 153 -10.40 7.00 6.46
CA ARG A 153 -9.10 7.67 6.42
C ARG A 153 -8.97 8.55 5.19
N PHE A 154 -8.28 9.66 5.36
CA PHE A 154 -7.81 10.50 4.27
C PHE A 154 -6.29 10.35 4.19
N ILE A 155 -5.78 9.98 3.03
CA ILE A 155 -4.35 9.73 2.81
C ILE A 155 -3.83 10.73 1.79
N TYR A 156 -2.79 11.45 2.15
CA TYR A 156 -2.19 12.41 1.22
C TYR A 156 -0.67 12.32 1.22
N LEU A 157 -0.08 12.82 0.14
CA LEU A 157 1.36 12.88 -0.05
C LEU A 157 1.85 14.30 0.29
N LYS A 158 2.85 14.38 1.14
CA LYS A 158 3.47 15.65 1.47
C LYS A 158 4.14 16.31 0.25
#